data_7a632a3006fd70c26aefe45b97de8c55
#
_entry.id   7a632a3006fd70c26aefe45b97de8c55
#
_cell.length_a   1.000
_cell.length_b   1.000
_cell.length_c   1.000
_cell.angle_alpha   90.00
_cell.angle_beta   90.00
_cell.angle_gamma   90.00
#
_symmetry.space_group_name_H-M   'P 1'
#
loop_
_entity.id
_entity.type
_entity.pdbx_description
1 polymer ?
#
loop_
_entity_poly.entity_id
_entity_poly.type
_entity_poly.pdbx_seq_one_letter_code
_entity_poly.pdbx_strand_id
1 'polypeptide(L)'
;MAITAVSRNQCFGGVQGVYSHESRETGCVMRFGVFLPPQAEARKTPVLYWLSGLTCTEENFIVKAGAQRVAAELGLAIVVPDTSPRGLKIPGESDNYDFGLGAGFYVDATQAPWSRGYRMYSYVVKELPGVIDSNFPVDPARTGIFGHSMGGHGALTIALKNPDTYNSVSAFSPICSTMRCPWGEKALTGYLGADRALWPDYDATALVESRGWKGPALLVDQGTNDQFLENQLKPELLKEACKRAGVPLDLRLQAGYDHSYFFIASFIEDHLRFHARNLSLLTLD
;
A
#
# COMPACT_ATOMS: atom_id res chain seq x y z
N MET A 1 4.78 -15.51 -14.29
CA MET A 1 5.73 -16.09 -13.29
C MET A 1 5.01 -17.17 -12.50
N ALA A 2 5.68 -18.26 -12.15
CA ALA A 2 5.10 -19.34 -11.37
C ALA A 2 4.90 -18.90 -9.92
N ILE A 3 3.75 -19.28 -9.33
CA ILE A 3 3.43 -19.08 -7.92
C ILE A 3 3.21 -20.42 -7.23
N THR A 4 3.43 -20.45 -5.92
CA THR A 4 3.14 -21.60 -5.06
C THR A 4 2.05 -21.22 -4.08
N ALA A 5 0.96 -21.98 -4.02
CA ALA A 5 -0.08 -21.78 -3.03
C ALA A 5 0.41 -22.25 -1.65
N VAL A 6 0.39 -21.36 -0.67
CA VAL A 6 0.70 -21.65 0.74
C VAL A 6 -0.57 -22.07 1.47
N SER A 7 -1.67 -21.34 1.25
CA SER A 7 -2.99 -21.68 1.78
C SER A 7 -4.10 -21.17 0.86
N ARG A 8 -5.28 -21.81 0.94
CA ARG A 8 -6.50 -21.37 0.26
C ARG A 8 -7.70 -21.72 1.13
N ASN A 9 -8.53 -20.73 1.40
CA ASN A 9 -9.69 -20.86 2.26
C ASN A 9 -10.93 -20.27 1.59
N GLN A 10 -12.06 -20.94 1.70
CA GLN A 10 -13.35 -20.36 1.31
C GLN A 10 -13.69 -19.19 2.24
N CYS A 11 -14.11 -18.07 1.68
CA CYS A 11 -14.35 -16.85 2.42
C CYS A 11 -15.41 -15.99 1.72
N PHE A 12 -16.62 -15.86 2.30
CA PHE A 12 -17.75 -15.08 1.76
C PHE A 12 -18.11 -15.41 0.29
N GLY A 13 -18.13 -16.70 -0.04
CA GLY A 13 -18.38 -17.20 -1.40
C GLY A 13 -17.21 -17.04 -2.37
N GLY A 14 -16.16 -16.34 -1.99
CA GLY A 14 -14.90 -16.23 -2.70
C GLY A 14 -13.78 -17.05 -2.08
N VAL A 15 -12.53 -16.73 -2.40
CA VAL A 15 -11.35 -17.46 -1.93
C VAL A 15 -10.31 -16.49 -1.39
N GLN A 16 -9.90 -16.67 -0.13
CA GLN A 16 -8.71 -16.03 0.44
C GLN A 16 -7.53 -16.99 0.30
N GLY A 17 -6.55 -16.63 -0.50
CA GLY A 17 -5.31 -17.39 -0.65
C GLY A 17 -4.10 -16.63 -0.11
N VAL A 18 -3.07 -17.40 0.26
CA VAL A 18 -1.69 -16.91 0.46
C VAL A 18 -0.80 -17.66 -0.51
N TYR A 19 0.06 -16.93 -1.16
CA TYR A 19 0.94 -17.43 -2.22
C TYR A 19 2.37 -16.95 -2.01
N SER A 20 3.30 -17.64 -2.65
CA SER A 20 4.72 -17.23 -2.72
C SER A 20 5.25 -17.36 -4.14
N HIS A 21 6.27 -16.59 -4.46
CA HIS A 21 7.03 -16.70 -5.69
C HIS A 21 8.47 -16.24 -5.50
N GLU A 22 9.36 -16.70 -6.38
CA GLU A 22 10.73 -16.20 -6.48
C GLU A 22 10.70 -14.79 -7.10
N SER A 23 11.04 -13.78 -6.33
CA SER A 23 11.09 -12.40 -6.79
C SER A 23 12.46 -12.07 -7.37
N ARG A 24 12.45 -11.46 -8.56
CA ARG A 24 13.66 -10.92 -9.21
C ARG A 24 14.06 -9.57 -8.63
N GLU A 25 13.05 -8.74 -8.28
CA GLU A 25 13.30 -7.41 -7.73
C GLU A 25 13.90 -7.50 -6.31
N THR A 26 13.41 -8.41 -5.49
CA THR A 26 13.91 -8.54 -4.12
C THR A 26 15.00 -9.61 -3.95
N GLY A 27 15.20 -10.48 -4.94
CA GLY A 27 16.22 -11.54 -4.91
C GLY A 27 15.95 -12.64 -3.87
N CYS A 28 14.70 -12.79 -3.42
CA CYS A 28 14.29 -13.83 -2.47
C CYS A 28 12.84 -14.24 -2.72
N VAL A 29 12.40 -15.28 -2.01
CA VAL A 29 10.97 -15.64 -1.98
C VAL A 29 10.16 -14.52 -1.35
N MET A 30 9.15 -14.03 -2.06
CA MET A 30 8.16 -13.09 -1.54
C MET A 30 6.82 -13.78 -1.34
N ARG A 31 6.11 -13.38 -0.29
CA ARG A 31 4.75 -13.84 0.01
C ARG A 31 3.75 -12.71 -0.24
N PHE A 32 2.54 -13.09 -0.62
CA PHE A 32 1.42 -12.18 -0.79
C PHE A 32 0.08 -12.89 -0.59
N GLY A 33 -0.90 -12.18 -0.06
CA GLY A 33 -2.28 -12.61 0.03
C GLY A 33 -3.08 -12.17 -1.20
N VAL A 34 -4.04 -12.98 -1.62
CA VAL A 34 -5.04 -12.60 -2.64
C VAL A 34 -6.42 -13.03 -2.16
N PHE A 35 -7.35 -12.08 -2.09
CA PHE A 35 -8.77 -12.39 -2.02
C PHE A 35 -9.38 -12.28 -3.41
N LEU A 36 -10.02 -13.34 -3.87
CA LEU A 36 -10.82 -13.35 -5.09
C LEU A 36 -12.31 -13.37 -4.72
N PRO A 37 -13.11 -12.40 -5.16
CA PRO A 37 -14.53 -12.39 -4.93
C PRO A 37 -15.22 -13.47 -5.77
N PRO A 38 -16.45 -13.91 -5.42
CA PRO A 38 -17.16 -14.96 -6.18
C PRO A 38 -17.34 -14.60 -7.67
N GLN A 39 -17.45 -13.35 -8.03
CA GLN A 39 -17.56 -12.88 -9.42
C GLN A 39 -16.34 -13.20 -10.29
N ALA A 40 -15.19 -13.46 -9.65
CA ALA A 40 -13.94 -13.84 -10.34
C ALA A 40 -14.02 -15.22 -11.02
N GLU A 41 -15.01 -16.06 -10.68
CA GLU A 41 -15.26 -17.31 -11.40
C GLU A 41 -15.81 -17.09 -12.83
N ALA A 42 -16.54 -15.99 -13.04
CA ALA A 42 -17.23 -15.72 -14.31
C ALA A 42 -16.58 -14.61 -15.15
N ARG A 43 -15.82 -13.72 -14.54
CA ARG A 43 -15.23 -12.55 -15.22
C ARG A 43 -14.00 -12.00 -14.51
N LYS A 44 -13.18 -11.23 -15.24
CA LYS A 44 -12.11 -10.43 -14.63
C LYS A 44 -12.71 -9.35 -13.71
N THR A 45 -12.13 -9.18 -12.53
CA THR A 45 -12.58 -8.24 -11.50
C THR A 45 -11.58 -7.11 -11.31
N PRO A 46 -12.01 -5.90 -10.91
CA PRO A 46 -11.11 -4.85 -10.49
C PRO A 46 -10.20 -5.33 -9.36
N VAL A 47 -9.00 -4.77 -9.26
CA VAL A 47 -8.01 -5.18 -8.25
C VAL A 47 -7.57 -4.01 -7.39
N LEU A 48 -7.52 -4.25 -6.08
CA LEU A 48 -6.99 -3.33 -5.09
C LEU A 48 -5.70 -3.88 -4.49
N TYR A 49 -4.65 -3.07 -4.45
CA TYR A 49 -3.42 -3.38 -3.75
C TYR A 49 -3.44 -2.72 -2.38
N TRP A 50 -3.41 -3.55 -1.32
CA TRP A 50 -3.24 -3.07 0.05
C TRP A 50 -1.77 -3.10 0.43
N LEU A 51 -1.28 -2.00 1.01
CA LEU A 51 0.06 -1.89 1.56
C LEU A 51 -0.01 -1.77 3.08
N SER A 52 0.60 -2.72 3.78
CA SER A 52 0.60 -2.76 5.24
C SER A 52 1.64 -1.81 5.86
N GLY A 53 1.44 -1.47 7.13
CA GLY A 53 2.35 -0.66 7.93
C GLY A 53 3.56 -1.44 8.47
N LEU A 54 4.36 -0.76 9.29
CA LEU A 54 5.55 -1.31 9.94
C LEU A 54 5.25 -2.63 10.66
N THR A 55 6.21 -3.55 10.62
CA THR A 55 6.20 -4.87 11.27
C THR A 55 5.20 -5.89 10.72
N CYS A 56 4.29 -5.48 9.85
CA CYS A 56 3.29 -6.36 9.26
C CYS A 56 3.88 -7.29 8.20
N THR A 57 3.15 -8.39 7.97
CA THR A 57 3.26 -9.25 6.81
C THR A 57 1.98 -9.17 5.97
N GLU A 58 1.86 -9.98 4.93
CA GLU A 58 0.61 -10.15 4.18
C GLU A 58 -0.57 -10.61 5.04
N GLU A 59 -0.31 -11.29 6.15
CA GLU A 59 -1.35 -11.88 7.00
C GLU A 59 -2.09 -10.88 7.87
N ASN A 60 -1.44 -9.78 8.29
CA ASN A 60 -2.06 -8.84 9.21
C ASN A 60 -3.38 -8.28 8.68
N PHE A 61 -3.40 -7.81 7.44
CA PHE A 61 -4.61 -7.27 6.83
C PHE A 61 -5.66 -8.34 6.58
N ILE A 62 -5.28 -9.46 5.97
CA ILE A 62 -6.25 -10.49 5.57
C ILE A 62 -6.98 -11.13 6.76
N VAL A 63 -6.36 -11.11 7.95
CA VAL A 63 -6.94 -11.68 9.17
C VAL A 63 -7.68 -10.64 10.01
N LYS A 64 -7.23 -9.36 10.00
CA LYS A 64 -7.68 -8.36 10.97
C LYS A 64 -8.60 -7.27 10.41
N ALA A 65 -8.54 -6.98 9.12
CA ALA A 65 -9.24 -5.83 8.54
C ALA A 65 -10.74 -6.06 8.30
N GLY A 66 -11.19 -7.31 8.16
CA GLY A 66 -12.59 -7.64 7.87
C GLY A 66 -13.06 -7.24 6.46
N ALA A 67 -12.14 -7.07 5.53
CA ALA A 67 -12.39 -6.53 4.20
C ALA A 67 -13.15 -7.48 3.26
N GLN A 68 -13.01 -8.79 3.44
CA GLN A 68 -13.42 -9.79 2.46
C GLN A 68 -14.94 -9.81 2.21
N ARG A 69 -15.76 -9.59 3.24
CA ARG A 69 -17.22 -9.58 3.09
C ARG A 69 -17.66 -8.50 2.09
N VAL A 70 -17.22 -7.28 2.32
CA VAL A 70 -17.59 -6.15 1.46
C VAL A 70 -16.91 -6.25 0.09
N ALA A 71 -15.68 -6.74 0.01
CA ALA A 71 -15.01 -7.00 -1.27
C ALA A 71 -15.76 -8.05 -2.10
N ALA A 72 -16.32 -9.10 -1.48
CA ALA A 72 -17.18 -10.08 -2.15
C ALA A 72 -18.48 -9.46 -2.67
N GLU A 73 -19.15 -8.63 -1.87
CA GLU A 73 -20.36 -7.91 -2.28
C GLU A 73 -20.10 -7.00 -3.49
N LEU A 74 -18.98 -6.28 -3.49
CA LEU A 74 -18.63 -5.31 -4.54
C LEU A 74 -17.95 -5.93 -5.77
N GLY A 75 -17.49 -7.18 -5.69
CA GLY A 75 -16.76 -7.84 -6.77
C GLY A 75 -15.32 -7.33 -6.93
N LEU A 76 -14.64 -7.01 -5.82
CA LEU A 76 -13.28 -6.50 -5.78
C LEU A 76 -12.28 -7.62 -5.40
N ALA A 77 -11.25 -7.82 -6.20
CA ALA A 77 -10.08 -8.57 -5.76
C ALA A 77 -9.16 -7.69 -4.89
N ILE A 78 -8.55 -8.29 -3.87
CA ILE A 78 -7.59 -7.59 -3.00
C ILE A 78 -6.27 -8.34 -2.99
N VAL A 79 -5.18 -7.64 -3.23
CA VAL A 79 -3.80 -8.15 -3.20
C VAL A 79 -3.04 -7.50 -2.05
N VAL A 80 -2.37 -8.30 -1.24
CA VAL A 80 -1.68 -7.85 -0.03
C VAL A 80 -0.25 -8.41 -0.04
N PRO A 81 0.78 -7.65 -0.48
CA PRO A 81 2.16 -8.09 -0.38
C PRO A 81 2.69 -8.03 1.06
N ASP A 82 3.75 -8.76 1.33
CA ASP A 82 4.60 -8.53 2.50
C ASP A 82 5.22 -7.13 2.45
N THR A 83 5.66 -6.61 3.57
CA THR A 83 6.17 -5.24 3.75
C THR A 83 7.67 -5.11 3.53
N SER A 84 8.38 -6.22 3.39
CA SER A 84 9.82 -6.26 3.09
C SER A 84 10.23 -7.63 2.52
N PRO A 85 11.41 -7.74 1.90
CA PRO A 85 12.08 -9.02 1.74
C PRO A 85 12.35 -9.67 3.12
N ARG A 86 12.34 -11.02 3.19
CA ARG A 86 12.64 -11.76 4.44
C ARG A 86 13.66 -12.90 4.25
N GLY A 87 14.25 -13.02 3.09
CA GLY A 87 15.19 -14.10 2.78
C GLY A 87 16.62 -13.65 2.51
N LEU A 88 16.94 -12.36 2.61
CA LEU A 88 18.22 -11.81 2.19
C LEU A 88 19.35 -12.04 3.21
N LYS A 89 19.01 -12.22 4.49
CA LYS A 89 19.97 -12.42 5.59
C LYS A 89 21.02 -11.30 5.67
N ILE A 90 20.56 -10.05 5.53
CA ILE A 90 21.42 -8.87 5.66
C ILE A 90 21.71 -8.67 7.17
N PRO A 91 23.00 -8.52 7.57
CA PRO A 91 23.33 -8.24 8.97
C PRO A 91 22.62 -6.98 9.48
N GLY A 92 21.97 -7.09 10.64
CA GLY A 92 21.21 -5.98 11.25
C GLY A 92 19.80 -5.76 10.72
N GLU A 93 19.29 -6.57 9.75
CA GLU A 93 17.96 -6.38 9.20
C GLU A 93 16.80 -6.61 10.19
N SER A 94 17.07 -7.31 11.31
CA SER A 94 16.11 -7.55 12.38
C SER A 94 16.31 -6.71 13.64
N ASP A 95 17.28 -5.78 13.65
CA ASP A 95 17.66 -5.05 14.87
C ASP A 95 16.65 -3.97 15.27
N ASN A 96 15.85 -3.49 14.32
CA ASN A 96 14.90 -2.40 14.55
C ASN A 96 13.52 -2.74 13.96
N TYR A 97 12.45 -2.35 14.65
CA TYR A 97 11.08 -2.53 14.16
C TYR A 97 10.73 -1.56 13.01
N ASP A 98 11.45 -0.46 12.90
CA ASP A 98 11.19 0.63 11.95
C ASP A 98 12.23 0.74 10.83
N PHE A 99 13.10 -0.28 10.68
CA PHE A 99 14.09 -0.37 9.61
C PHE A 99 14.51 -1.83 9.36
N GLY A 100 14.62 -2.25 8.12
CA GLY A 100 14.90 -3.64 7.77
C GLY A 100 13.64 -4.49 7.65
N LEU A 101 13.61 -5.65 8.32
CA LEU A 101 12.48 -6.58 8.25
C LEU A 101 11.17 -5.93 8.67
N GLY A 102 10.16 -6.05 7.80
CA GLY A 102 8.86 -5.44 8.04
C GLY A 102 8.82 -3.91 7.88
N ALA A 103 9.87 -3.31 7.32
CA ALA A 103 10.03 -1.87 7.23
C ALA A 103 10.69 -1.42 5.91
N GLY A 104 10.23 -1.96 4.79
CA GLY A 104 10.78 -1.67 3.45
C GLY A 104 10.40 -0.29 2.90
N PHE A 105 9.51 0.44 3.54
CA PHE A 105 9.06 1.80 3.18
C PHE A 105 8.64 1.99 1.71
N TYR A 106 8.45 0.90 0.98
CA TYR A 106 8.06 0.92 -0.43
C TYR A 106 8.98 1.79 -1.30
N VAL A 107 10.29 1.75 -0.98
CA VAL A 107 11.37 2.41 -1.72
C VAL A 107 12.21 1.38 -2.46
N ASP A 108 13.04 1.84 -3.40
CA ASP A 108 14.12 1.06 -3.98
C ASP A 108 15.44 1.53 -3.38
N ALA A 109 16.01 0.74 -2.49
CA ALA A 109 17.25 1.08 -1.82
C ALA A 109 18.42 1.21 -2.81
N THR A 110 19.23 2.24 -2.62
CA THR A 110 20.45 2.51 -3.41
C THR A 110 21.73 2.25 -2.61
N GLN A 111 21.61 2.16 -1.29
CA GLN A 111 22.74 1.98 -0.40
C GLN A 111 23.00 0.51 -0.09
N ALA A 112 24.27 0.08 -0.17
CA ALA A 112 24.68 -1.24 0.27
C ALA A 112 24.58 -1.34 1.82
N PRO A 113 24.19 -2.49 2.37
CA PRO A 113 23.88 -3.75 1.69
C PRO A 113 22.41 -3.85 1.21
N TRP A 114 21.56 -2.85 1.50
CA TRP A 114 20.11 -2.86 1.27
C TRP A 114 19.75 -2.90 -0.21
N SER A 115 20.54 -2.26 -1.07
CA SER A 115 20.33 -2.23 -2.53
C SER A 115 20.31 -3.63 -3.18
N ARG A 116 20.75 -4.66 -2.47
CA ARG A 116 20.71 -6.05 -2.95
C ARG A 116 19.30 -6.61 -3.11
N GLY A 117 18.28 -6.05 -2.41
CA GLY A 117 16.96 -6.63 -2.49
C GLY A 117 15.85 -5.80 -1.79
N TYR A 118 16.17 -4.74 -1.06
CA TYR A 118 15.14 -3.84 -0.51
C TYR A 118 14.63 -2.91 -1.63
N ARG A 119 13.91 -3.52 -2.60
CA ARG A 119 13.39 -2.87 -3.80
C ARG A 119 11.87 -2.98 -3.84
N MET A 120 11.25 -2.61 -2.73
CA MET A 120 9.80 -2.76 -2.54
C MET A 120 8.96 -1.88 -3.48
N TYR A 121 9.47 -0.73 -3.92
CA TYR A 121 8.80 0.08 -4.93
C TYR A 121 8.71 -0.69 -6.26
N SER A 122 9.84 -1.13 -6.82
CA SER A 122 9.85 -1.90 -8.07
C SER A 122 9.08 -3.22 -7.94
N TYR A 123 9.15 -3.87 -6.79
CA TYR A 123 8.36 -5.07 -6.53
C TYR A 123 6.85 -4.82 -6.67
N VAL A 124 6.32 -3.81 -5.98
CA VAL A 124 4.88 -3.50 -5.96
C VAL A 124 4.40 -2.92 -7.30
N VAL A 125 5.23 -2.10 -7.98
CA VAL A 125 4.80 -1.39 -9.18
C VAL A 125 5.01 -2.21 -10.46
N LYS A 126 6.05 -3.05 -10.52
CA LYS A 126 6.45 -3.75 -11.75
C LYS A 126 6.23 -5.26 -11.67
N GLU A 127 6.78 -5.90 -10.65
CA GLU A 127 6.83 -7.36 -10.61
C GLU A 127 5.51 -7.98 -10.14
N LEU A 128 5.00 -7.54 -8.99
CA LEU A 128 3.78 -8.11 -8.41
C LEU A 128 2.56 -7.97 -9.34
N PRO A 129 2.30 -6.83 -10.01
CA PRO A 129 1.19 -6.73 -10.96
C PRO A 129 1.29 -7.75 -12.10
N GLY A 130 2.49 -7.99 -12.64
CA GLY A 130 2.71 -9.02 -13.66
C GLY A 130 2.48 -10.45 -13.15
N VAL A 131 2.83 -10.72 -11.88
CA VAL A 131 2.51 -12.00 -11.22
C VAL A 131 1.00 -12.17 -11.07
N ILE A 132 0.31 -11.11 -10.63
CA ILE A 132 -1.14 -11.13 -10.38
C ILE A 132 -1.91 -11.32 -11.69
N ASP A 133 -1.64 -10.52 -12.72
CA ASP A 133 -2.32 -10.61 -14.01
C ASP A 133 -2.12 -11.97 -14.71
N SER A 134 -0.94 -12.57 -14.53
CA SER A 134 -0.64 -13.88 -15.13
C SER A 134 -1.32 -15.07 -14.43
N ASN A 135 -1.76 -14.93 -13.18
CA ASN A 135 -2.21 -16.05 -12.36
C ASN A 135 -3.65 -15.91 -11.82
N PHE A 136 -4.26 -14.72 -11.92
CA PHE A 136 -5.58 -14.46 -11.35
C PHE A 136 -6.49 -13.73 -12.35
N PRO A 137 -7.81 -13.94 -12.27
CA PRO A 137 -8.78 -13.31 -13.15
C PRO A 137 -9.07 -11.85 -12.73
N VAL A 138 -8.07 -10.99 -12.82
CA VAL A 138 -8.17 -9.56 -12.52
C VAL A 138 -8.10 -8.71 -13.78
N ASP A 139 -8.61 -7.49 -13.70
CA ASP A 139 -8.57 -6.50 -14.77
C ASP A 139 -7.56 -5.40 -14.42
N PRO A 140 -6.35 -5.39 -15.01
CA PRO A 140 -5.32 -4.41 -14.71
C PRO A 140 -5.68 -2.97 -15.10
N ALA A 141 -6.66 -2.77 -15.99
CA ALA A 141 -7.14 -1.43 -16.33
C ALA A 141 -7.99 -0.79 -15.22
N ARG A 142 -8.44 -1.60 -14.25
CA ARG A 142 -9.25 -1.17 -13.11
C ARG A 142 -8.50 -1.48 -11.81
N THR A 143 -7.46 -0.68 -11.54
CA THR A 143 -6.56 -0.87 -10.40
C THR A 143 -6.64 0.29 -9.43
N GLY A 144 -6.79 -0.03 -8.14
CA GLY A 144 -6.66 0.93 -7.05
C GLY A 144 -5.57 0.51 -6.07
N ILE A 145 -5.15 1.47 -5.23
CA ILE A 145 -4.13 1.22 -4.20
C ILE A 145 -4.53 1.91 -2.90
N PHE A 146 -4.31 1.22 -1.80
CA PHE A 146 -4.58 1.76 -0.47
C PHE A 146 -3.66 1.15 0.58
N GLY A 147 -3.57 1.75 1.75
CA GLY A 147 -2.67 1.24 2.77
C GLY A 147 -2.79 1.94 4.10
N HIS A 148 -2.01 1.47 5.07
CA HIS A 148 -1.99 1.99 6.43
C HIS A 148 -0.59 2.42 6.84
N SER A 149 -0.45 3.56 7.52
CA SER A 149 0.81 4.02 8.13
C SER A 149 1.95 4.13 7.09
N MET A 150 3.04 3.38 7.24
CA MET A 150 4.08 3.20 6.23
C MET A 150 3.49 2.76 4.87
N GLY A 151 2.48 1.88 4.89
CA GLY A 151 1.79 1.45 3.67
C GLY A 151 0.87 2.53 3.09
N GLY A 152 0.30 3.39 3.92
CA GLY A 152 -0.42 4.58 3.47
C GLY A 152 0.49 5.57 2.74
N HIS A 153 1.69 5.80 3.27
CA HIS A 153 2.77 6.48 2.56
C HIS A 153 3.07 5.82 1.21
N GLY A 154 3.25 4.50 1.21
CA GLY A 154 3.50 3.73 -0.01
C GLY A 154 2.39 3.89 -1.05
N ALA A 155 1.14 3.78 -0.63
CA ALA A 155 -0.02 3.92 -1.52
C ALA A 155 -0.08 5.31 -2.17
N LEU A 156 0.11 6.37 -1.38
CA LEU A 156 0.12 7.74 -1.88
C LEU A 156 1.29 7.98 -2.85
N THR A 157 2.52 7.65 -2.46
CA THR A 157 3.71 7.91 -3.29
C THR A 157 3.72 7.10 -4.57
N ILE A 158 3.29 5.83 -4.50
CA ILE A 158 3.22 4.97 -5.69
C ILE A 158 2.20 5.50 -6.69
N ALA A 159 0.98 5.85 -6.24
CA ALA A 159 -0.04 6.36 -7.13
C ALA A 159 0.33 7.70 -7.76
N LEU A 160 0.86 8.64 -6.98
CA LEU A 160 1.31 9.94 -7.48
C LEU A 160 2.44 9.83 -8.52
N LYS A 161 3.24 8.78 -8.44
CA LYS A 161 4.30 8.48 -9.45
C LYS A 161 3.77 7.70 -10.66
N ASN A 162 2.66 7.00 -10.54
CA ASN A 162 2.09 6.14 -11.58
C ASN A 162 0.59 6.44 -11.80
N PRO A 163 0.22 7.68 -12.14
CA PRO A 163 -1.18 8.12 -12.22
C PRO A 163 -1.98 7.42 -13.33
N ASP A 164 -1.32 6.88 -14.34
CA ASP A 164 -1.98 6.15 -15.43
C ASP A 164 -2.29 4.69 -15.07
N THR A 165 -1.74 4.19 -13.95
CA THR A 165 -1.93 2.82 -13.48
C THR A 165 -3.00 2.74 -12.39
N TYR A 166 -2.98 3.69 -11.44
CA TYR A 166 -3.87 3.65 -10.30
C TYR A 166 -5.01 4.66 -10.44
N ASN A 167 -6.22 4.13 -10.57
CA ASN A 167 -7.43 4.93 -10.81
C ASN A 167 -8.04 5.51 -9.54
N SER A 168 -7.69 4.96 -8.38
CA SER A 168 -8.14 5.44 -7.07
C SER A 168 -7.12 5.15 -5.97
N VAL A 169 -7.06 6.06 -4.99
CA VAL A 169 -6.07 6.02 -3.90
C VAL A 169 -6.73 6.35 -2.60
N SER A 170 -6.47 5.54 -1.56
CA SER A 170 -6.86 5.90 -0.20
C SER A 170 -5.83 5.47 0.84
N ALA A 171 -5.89 6.04 2.02
CA ALA A 171 -4.94 5.73 3.09
C ALA A 171 -5.57 5.85 4.47
N PHE A 172 -5.15 4.96 5.37
CA PHE A 172 -5.43 5.02 6.80
C PHE A 172 -4.19 5.51 7.52
N SER A 173 -4.29 6.59 8.30
CA SER A 173 -3.21 7.14 9.13
C SER A 173 -1.84 7.13 8.43
N PRO A 174 -1.71 7.67 7.21
CA PRO A 174 -0.48 7.58 6.43
C PRO A 174 0.65 8.42 7.04
N ILE A 175 1.90 8.01 6.83
CA ILE A 175 3.04 8.90 6.97
C ILE A 175 2.97 9.88 5.78
N CYS A 176 2.56 11.12 6.02
CA CYS A 176 2.28 12.09 4.96
C CYS A 176 3.54 12.76 4.38
N SER A 177 4.62 12.84 5.17
CA SER A 177 5.91 13.33 4.70
C SER A 177 7.04 12.56 5.38
N THR A 178 7.65 11.66 4.65
CA THR A 178 8.81 10.88 5.10
C THR A 178 10.04 11.75 5.33
N MET A 179 10.15 12.86 4.62
CA MET A 179 11.25 13.82 4.77
C MET A 179 11.19 14.65 6.07
N ARG A 180 10.02 14.62 6.77
CA ARG A 180 9.74 15.48 7.92
C ARG A 180 9.29 14.71 9.16
N CYS A 181 9.58 13.41 9.21
CA CYS A 181 9.29 12.60 10.39
C CYS A 181 10.44 11.64 10.70
N PRO A 182 10.64 11.29 11.99
CA PRO A 182 11.77 10.43 12.41
C PRO A 182 11.82 9.09 11.69
N TRP A 183 10.70 8.39 11.52
CA TRP A 183 10.67 7.11 10.79
C TRP A 183 11.12 7.25 9.35
N GLY A 184 10.61 8.27 8.66
CA GLY A 184 10.95 8.51 7.26
C GLY A 184 12.40 8.94 7.09
N GLU A 185 12.91 9.86 7.91
CA GLU A 185 14.31 10.29 7.84
C GLU A 185 15.28 9.13 8.09
N LYS A 186 14.99 8.27 9.07
CA LYS A 186 15.78 7.06 9.32
C LYS A 186 15.77 6.11 8.11
N ALA A 187 14.59 5.82 7.56
CA ALA A 187 14.44 4.93 6.42
C ALA A 187 15.12 5.48 5.17
N LEU A 188 14.86 6.74 4.82
CA LEU A 188 15.45 7.37 3.64
C LEU A 188 16.97 7.49 3.75
N THR A 189 17.49 7.85 4.91
CA THR A 189 18.95 7.86 5.16
C THR A 189 19.55 6.48 4.94
N GLY A 190 18.95 5.44 5.53
CA GLY A 190 19.48 4.08 5.45
C GLY A 190 19.36 3.47 4.07
N TYR A 191 18.25 3.66 3.37
CA TYR A 191 18.01 3.06 2.07
C TYR A 191 18.55 3.88 0.90
N LEU A 192 18.46 5.20 0.95
CA LEU A 192 18.82 6.11 -0.15
C LEU A 192 20.11 6.90 0.09
N GLY A 193 20.60 6.92 1.32
CA GLY A 193 21.79 7.69 1.71
C GLY A 193 21.45 9.09 2.23
N ALA A 194 22.49 9.76 2.72
CA ALA A 194 22.38 11.11 3.32
C ALA A 194 22.13 12.24 2.27
N ASP A 195 22.43 11.98 1.01
CA ASP A 195 22.06 12.89 -0.06
C ASP A 195 20.54 12.87 -0.27
N ARG A 196 19.91 14.00 0.02
CA ARG A 196 18.46 14.15 -0.04
C ARG A 196 17.88 14.30 -1.46
N ALA A 197 18.69 14.23 -2.49
CA ALA A 197 18.26 14.46 -3.88
C ALA A 197 17.16 13.48 -4.33
N LEU A 198 17.18 12.22 -3.85
CA LEU A 198 16.19 11.18 -4.19
C LEU A 198 14.99 11.15 -3.24
N TRP A 199 15.06 11.82 -2.09
CA TRP A 199 14.03 11.71 -1.05
C TRP A 199 12.67 12.24 -1.47
N PRO A 200 12.56 13.35 -2.23
CA PRO A 200 11.26 13.88 -2.69
C PRO A 200 10.46 12.87 -3.52
N ASP A 201 11.11 11.96 -4.22
CA ASP A 201 10.45 10.90 -4.99
C ASP A 201 9.75 9.84 -4.12
N TYR A 202 10.00 9.86 -2.82
CA TYR A 202 9.37 8.96 -1.84
C TYR A 202 8.71 9.75 -0.69
N ASP A 203 8.25 10.98 -0.97
CA ASP A 203 7.54 11.83 -0.03
C ASP A 203 6.20 12.27 -0.64
N ALA A 204 5.08 11.88 -0.04
CA ALA A 204 3.75 12.14 -0.60
C ALA A 204 3.47 13.65 -0.71
N THR A 205 3.86 14.43 0.29
CA THR A 205 3.69 15.89 0.29
C THR A 205 4.48 16.55 -0.86
N ALA A 206 5.75 16.17 -1.03
CA ALA A 206 6.59 16.68 -2.10
C ALA A 206 6.09 16.26 -3.49
N LEU A 207 5.60 15.03 -3.63
CA LEU A 207 5.04 14.54 -4.90
C LEU A 207 3.74 15.26 -5.28
N VAL A 208 2.86 15.53 -4.32
CA VAL A 208 1.66 16.34 -4.57
C VAL A 208 2.04 17.73 -5.08
N GLU A 209 3.01 18.38 -4.45
CA GLU A 209 3.46 19.73 -4.84
C GLU A 209 4.12 19.76 -6.23
N SER A 210 4.92 18.74 -6.56
CA SER A 210 5.69 18.70 -7.80
C SER A 210 4.96 18.11 -9.00
N ARG A 211 4.07 17.12 -8.78
CA ARG A 211 3.40 16.37 -9.85
C ARG A 211 1.89 16.60 -9.90
N GLY A 212 1.27 16.97 -8.77
CA GLY A 212 -0.18 17.01 -8.64
C GLY A 212 -0.81 15.61 -8.70
N TRP A 213 -2.14 15.59 -8.83
CA TRP A 213 -2.93 14.39 -9.03
C TRP A 213 -4.18 14.74 -9.85
N LYS A 214 -4.49 13.95 -10.89
CA LYS A 214 -5.62 14.17 -11.80
C LYS A 214 -6.77 13.19 -11.61
N GLY A 215 -6.60 12.22 -10.72
CA GLY A 215 -7.62 11.23 -10.41
C GLY A 215 -8.70 11.78 -9.47
N PRO A 216 -9.56 10.90 -8.94
CA PRO A 216 -10.54 11.23 -7.89
C PRO A 216 -9.86 11.81 -6.64
N ALA A 217 -10.64 12.42 -5.74
CA ALA A 217 -10.09 12.89 -4.46
C ALA A 217 -9.29 11.79 -3.76
N LEU A 218 -8.13 12.14 -3.22
CA LEU A 218 -7.39 11.26 -2.33
C LEU A 218 -8.21 11.09 -1.05
N LEU A 219 -8.56 9.87 -0.66
CA LEU A 219 -9.28 9.61 0.60
C LEU A 219 -8.29 9.27 1.71
N VAL A 220 -8.32 10.01 2.80
CA VAL A 220 -7.47 9.76 3.97
C VAL A 220 -8.30 9.76 5.23
N ASP A 221 -8.26 8.65 5.98
CA ASP A 221 -8.79 8.58 7.33
C ASP A 221 -7.66 8.66 8.36
N GLN A 222 -7.87 9.50 9.38
CA GLN A 222 -6.91 9.72 10.46
C GLN A 222 -7.60 9.67 11.82
N GLY A 223 -7.17 8.75 12.69
CA GLY A 223 -7.64 8.71 14.07
C GLY A 223 -7.11 9.89 14.90
N THR A 224 -7.98 10.53 15.67
CA THR A 224 -7.57 11.69 16.48
C THR A 224 -6.84 11.30 17.77
N ASN A 225 -6.95 10.03 18.20
CA ASN A 225 -6.26 9.49 19.37
C ASN A 225 -5.04 8.62 18.99
N ASP A 226 -4.53 8.80 17.77
CA ASP A 226 -3.38 8.10 17.25
C ASP A 226 -2.10 8.65 17.90
N GLN A 227 -1.36 7.79 18.61
CA GLN A 227 -0.14 8.19 19.32
C GLN A 227 0.99 8.66 18.39
N PHE A 228 0.91 8.37 17.10
CA PHE A 228 1.90 8.76 16.09
C PHE A 228 1.52 10.02 15.32
N LEU A 229 0.32 10.56 15.53
CA LEU A 229 -0.27 11.67 14.79
C LEU A 229 0.71 12.85 14.64
N GLU A 230 1.19 13.37 15.77
CA GLU A 230 1.99 14.60 15.82
C GLU A 230 3.44 14.39 15.33
N ASN A 231 4.05 13.25 15.68
CA ASN A 231 5.49 13.06 15.47
C ASN A 231 5.81 12.37 14.14
N GLN A 232 4.93 11.50 13.63
CA GLN A 232 5.22 10.65 12.50
C GLN A 232 4.29 10.88 11.29
N LEU A 233 2.98 11.01 11.52
CA LEU A 233 1.99 10.95 10.43
C LEU A 233 1.77 12.31 9.77
N LYS A 234 1.56 13.35 10.53
CA LYS A 234 1.50 14.76 10.11
C LYS A 234 0.55 15.03 8.93
N PRO A 235 -0.74 14.66 9.02
CA PRO A 235 -1.69 14.80 7.91
C PRO A 235 -1.87 16.25 7.44
N GLU A 236 -1.59 17.23 8.30
CA GLU A 236 -1.66 18.66 7.96
C GLU A 236 -0.69 19.03 6.83
N LEU A 237 0.48 18.37 6.75
CA LEU A 237 1.43 18.62 5.68
C LEU A 237 0.87 18.23 4.31
N LEU A 238 0.21 17.08 4.22
CA LEU A 238 -0.44 16.63 3.00
C LEU A 238 -1.63 17.54 2.64
N LYS A 239 -2.44 17.90 3.63
CA LYS A 239 -3.58 18.81 3.46
C LYS A 239 -3.17 20.16 2.85
N GLU A 240 -2.13 20.76 3.41
CA GLU A 240 -1.61 22.05 2.90
C GLU A 240 -1.00 21.91 1.50
N ALA A 241 -0.29 20.81 1.23
CA ALA A 241 0.25 20.55 -0.12
C ALA A 241 -0.86 20.37 -1.15
N CYS A 242 -1.88 19.57 -0.84
CA CYS A 242 -3.04 19.38 -1.70
C CYS A 242 -3.76 20.71 -1.98
N LYS A 243 -3.96 21.54 -0.96
CA LYS A 243 -4.56 22.86 -1.11
C LYS A 243 -3.76 23.76 -2.06
N ARG A 244 -2.43 23.81 -1.89
CA ARG A 244 -1.55 24.61 -2.77
C ARG A 244 -1.52 24.11 -4.21
N ALA A 245 -1.52 22.78 -4.38
CA ALA A 245 -1.44 22.15 -5.71
C ALA A 245 -2.82 22.01 -6.40
N GLY A 246 -3.92 22.36 -5.73
CA GLY A 246 -5.27 22.16 -6.25
C GLY A 246 -5.67 20.68 -6.39
N VAL A 247 -5.05 19.80 -5.60
CA VAL A 247 -5.35 18.36 -5.57
C VAL A 247 -6.53 18.09 -4.65
N PRO A 248 -7.60 17.43 -5.12
CA PRO A 248 -8.72 17.09 -4.27
C PRO A 248 -8.31 16.10 -3.16
N LEU A 249 -8.60 16.42 -1.90
CA LEU A 249 -8.34 15.59 -0.73
C LEU A 249 -9.60 15.52 0.15
N ASP A 250 -10.03 14.31 0.45
CA ASP A 250 -11.02 14.02 1.49
C ASP A 250 -10.27 13.50 2.73
N LEU A 251 -9.89 14.41 3.62
CA LEU A 251 -9.24 14.09 4.89
C LEU A 251 -10.29 14.04 5.99
N ARG A 252 -10.59 12.84 6.48
CA ARG A 252 -11.58 12.58 7.52
C ARG A 252 -10.88 12.31 8.85
N LEU A 253 -11.17 13.13 9.86
CA LEU A 253 -10.67 12.94 11.22
C LEU A 253 -11.66 12.09 12.01
N GLN A 254 -11.27 10.90 12.41
CA GLN A 254 -12.08 9.93 13.13
C GLN A 254 -11.87 10.08 14.65
N ALA A 255 -12.85 10.67 15.31
CA ALA A 255 -12.75 11.03 16.72
C ALA A 255 -12.56 9.81 17.64
N GLY A 256 -11.51 9.83 18.46
CA GLY A 256 -11.20 8.79 19.45
C GLY A 256 -10.53 7.53 18.92
N TYR A 257 -10.39 7.38 17.62
CA TYR A 257 -9.69 6.23 17.04
C TYR A 257 -8.16 6.36 17.12
N ASP A 258 -7.52 5.23 17.31
CA ASP A 258 -6.06 5.08 17.44
C ASP A 258 -5.40 4.59 16.12
N HIS A 259 -4.18 4.03 16.20
CA HIS A 259 -3.41 3.49 15.07
C HIS A 259 -3.64 2.00 14.80
N SER A 260 -4.62 1.38 15.44
CA SER A 260 -4.79 -0.08 15.42
C SER A 260 -5.65 -0.59 14.26
N TYR A 261 -5.68 -1.92 14.10
CA TYR A 261 -6.62 -2.56 13.18
C TYR A 261 -8.10 -2.43 13.58
N PHE A 262 -8.42 -2.04 14.82
CA PHE A 262 -9.80 -1.68 15.19
C PHE A 262 -10.26 -0.44 14.44
N PHE A 263 -9.37 0.55 14.27
CA PHE A 263 -9.63 1.71 13.41
C PHE A 263 -9.84 1.30 11.95
N ILE A 264 -8.91 0.52 11.37
CA ILE A 264 -9.01 0.06 9.99
C ILE A 264 -10.32 -0.72 9.78
N ALA A 265 -10.63 -1.69 10.64
CA ALA A 265 -11.83 -2.51 10.52
C ALA A 265 -13.13 -1.70 10.60
N SER A 266 -13.12 -0.58 11.33
CA SER A 266 -14.29 0.31 11.47
C SER A 266 -14.63 1.07 10.20
N PHE A 267 -13.63 1.38 9.36
CA PHE A 267 -13.81 2.22 8.17
C PHE A 267 -13.42 1.53 6.86
N ILE A 268 -13.02 0.26 6.88
CA ILE A 268 -12.59 -0.48 5.69
C ILE A 268 -13.69 -0.55 4.62
N GLU A 269 -14.95 -0.66 5.02
CA GLU A 269 -16.08 -0.67 4.10
C GLU A 269 -16.18 0.63 3.30
N ASP A 270 -16.01 1.79 3.94
CA ASP A 270 -16.03 3.10 3.28
C ASP A 270 -14.96 3.20 2.19
N HIS A 271 -13.74 2.74 2.51
CA HIS A 271 -12.64 2.71 1.55
C HIS A 271 -12.90 1.76 0.38
N LEU A 272 -13.40 0.56 0.63
CA LEU A 272 -13.74 -0.38 -0.44
C LEU A 272 -14.86 0.16 -1.35
N ARG A 273 -15.90 0.80 -0.77
CA ARG A 273 -16.97 1.44 -1.55
C ARG A 273 -16.46 2.66 -2.33
N PHE A 274 -15.54 3.43 -1.77
CA PHE A 274 -14.85 4.52 -2.47
C PHE A 274 -14.12 3.98 -3.70
N HIS A 275 -13.30 2.94 -3.54
CA HIS A 275 -12.59 2.32 -4.66
C HIS A 275 -13.54 1.72 -5.70
N ALA A 276 -14.57 1.00 -5.28
CA ALA A 276 -15.54 0.39 -6.19
C ALA A 276 -16.21 1.43 -7.11
N ARG A 277 -16.63 2.57 -6.55
CA ARG A 277 -17.22 3.67 -7.34
C ARG A 277 -16.26 4.20 -8.40
N ASN A 278 -15.00 4.42 -8.02
CA ASN A 278 -14.00 5.01 -8.91
C ASN A 278 -13.48 4.03 -9.97
N LEU A 279 -13.48 2.73 -9.68
CA LEU A 279 -13.09 1.70 -10.64
C LEU A 279 -14.22 1.27 -11.58
N SER A 280 -15.48 1.50 -11.22
CA SER A 280 -16.65 1.17 -12.04
C SER A 280 -16.95 2.26 -13.09
N LEU A 281 -16.64 3.52 -12.82
CA LEU A 281 -16.89 4.65 -13.72
C LEU A 281 -16.08 4.61 -15.03
N LEU A 282 -15.08 3.75 -15.12
CA LEU A 282 -14.25 3.57 -16.31
C LEU A 282 -14.81 2.54 -17.31
N THR A 283 -15.99 1.96 -17.05
CA THR A 283 -16.61 0.93 -17.90
C THR A 283 -17.93 1.37 -18.57
N LEU A 284 -18.21 2.67 -18.58
CA LEU A 284 -19.44 3.24 -19.17
C LEU A 284 -19.17 3.99 -20.49
N ASP A 285 -18.20 3.51 -21.30
CA ASP A 285 -18.06 3.94 -22.71
C ASP A 285 -18.37 2.78 -23.65
#